data_fda4e5c1ed49630a1cd1980797ee2c3d
#
_entry.id   fda4e5c1ed49630a1cd1980797ee2c3d
#
_cell.length_a   1.000
_cell.length_b   1.000
_cell.length_c   1.000
_cell.angle_alpha   90.00
_cell.angle_beta   90.00
_cell.angle_gamma   90.00
#
_symmetry.space_group_name_H-M   'P 1'
#
loop_
_entity.id
_entity.type
_entity.pdbx_description
1 polymer ?
#
loop_
_entity_poly.entity_id
_entity_poly.type
_entity_poly.pdbx_seq_one_letter_code
_entity_poly.pdbx_strand_id
1 'polypeptide(L)'
;MKNILIYGLGQNSKDWDTIKNELETREIYSIAPDLFDLAKGRELDYPTVYQAFSKLCESYKDKLNLCGLSLGGLLALNYAIQYPKKINSLVLIGTPFEIPKGLLKFQNVVFIFMPKAVFQNMGISKKDFIRLSKSMVDLNFMDSATALDCPALILCGAKDKANMESAKQFHEAMENSKLVIVEDSGHEVNKDNPNELVRVLQDFWADR
;
A
#
# COMPACT_ATOMS: atom_id res chain seq x y z
N MET A 1 -18.97 6.43 -2.01
CA MET A 1 -17.63 5.92 -2.34
C MET A 1 -17.08 5.06 -1.18
N LYS A 2 -16.14 4.15 -1.41
CA LYS A 2 -15.57 3.29 -0.36
C LYS A 2 -14.08 3.56 -0.21
N ASN A 3 -13.65 3.87 1.02
CA ASN A 3 -12.24 4.07 1.34
C ASN A 3 -11.64 2.75 1.83
N ILE A 4 -10.54 2.31 1.22
CA ILE A 4 -9.85 1.05 1.55
C ILE A 4 -8.40 1.37 1.90
N LEU A 5 -8.01 1.03 3.14
CA LEU A 5 -6.66 1.18 3.68
C LEU A 5 -5.94 -0.17 3.59
N ILE A 6 -4.78 -0.20 2.94
CA ILE A 6 -4.12 -1.44 2.55
C ILE A 6 -2.70 -1.46 3.14
N TYR A 7 -2.43 -2.44 4.00
CA TYR A 7 -1.18 -2.51 4.74
C TYR A 7 0.00 -3.02 3.90
N GLY A 8 1.20 -2.72 4.37
CA GLY A 8 2.47 -3.14 3.79
C GLY A 8 2.90 -4.55 4.22
N LEU A 9 3.88 -5.12 3.52
CA LEU A 9 4.49 -6.38 3.94
C LEU A 9 5.16 -6.20 5.31
N GLY A 10 4.80 -7.04 6.26
CA GLY A 10 5.26 -6.93 7.65
C GLY A 10 4.23 -6.31 8.60
N GLN A 11 3.13 -5.81 8.07
CA GLN A 11 1.99 -5.30 8.82
C GLN A 11 0.79 -6.24 8.72
N ASN A 12 -0.28 -5.89 9.41
CA ASN A 12 -1.61 -6.50 9.33
C ASN A 12 -2.71 -5.42 9.38
N SER A 13 -3.97 -5.81 9.25
CA SER A 13 -5.11 -4.88 9.21
C SER A 13 -5.22 -3.97 10.44
N LYS A 14 -4.80 -4.44 11.63
CA LYS A 14 -4.88 -3.68 12.89
C LYS A 14 -3.89 -2.51 12.92
N ASP A 15 -2.82 -2.55 12.13
CA ASP A 15 -1.87 -1.43 12.03
C ASP A 15 -2.51 -0.16 11.43
N TRP A 16 -3.74 -0.26 10.92
CA TRP A 16 -4.54 0.85 10.42
C TRP A 16 -5.66 1.29 11.39
N ASP A 17 -5.83 0.62 12.54
CA ASP A 17 -6.96 0.91 13.43
C ASP A 17 -6.94 2.35 13.96
N THR A 18 -5.78 2.89 14.31
CA THR A 18 -5.65 4.30 14.74
C THR A 18 -6.14 5.25 13.64
N ILE A 19 -5.65 5.07 12.40
CA ILE A 19 -6.04 5.91 11.26
C ILE A 19 -7.53 5.78 10.98
N LYS A 20 -8.06 4.55 10.96
CA LYS A 20 -9.45 4.27 10.69
C LYS A 20 -10.37 4.94 11.73
N ASN A 21 -10.06 4.80 13.01
CA ASN A 21 -10.85 5.38 14.09
C ASN A 21 -10.83 6.93 14.03
N GLU A 22 -9.68 7.54 13.81
CA GLU A 22 -9.54 8.99 13.68
C GLU A 22 -10.27 9.54 12.43
N LEU A 23 -10.24 8.82 11.30
CA LEU A 23 -11.01 9.19 10.11
C LEU A 23 -12.52 9.07 10.35
N GLU A 24 -12.96 8.04 11.10
CA GLU A 24 -14.37 7.86 11.46
C GLU A 24 -14.92 9.00 12.33
N THR A 25 -14.11 9.56 13.26
CA THR A 25 -14.52 10.76 14.02
C THR A 25 -14.77 11.98 13.14
N ARG A 26 -14.27 11.95 11.91
CA ARG A 26 -14.41 12.98 10.87
C ARG A 26 -15.39 12.59 9.78
N GLU A 27 -16.25 11.60 10.04
CA GLU A 27 -17.24 11.06 9.13
C GLU A 27 -16.68 10.44 7.84
N ILE A 28 -15.38 10.08 7.84
CA ILE A 28 -14.70 9.41 6.73
C ILE A 28 -14.60 7.92 7.06
N TYR A 29 -15.59 7.15 6.62
CA TYR A 29 -15.66 5.71 6.88
C TYR A 29 -14.71 4.95 5.96
N SER A 30 -13.89 4.09 6.55
CA SER A 30 -12.90 3.29 5.83
C SER A 30 -12.85 1.84 6.33
N ILE A 31 -12.32 0.94 5.51
CA ILE A 31 -12.03 -0.43 5.90
C ILE A 31 -10.54 -0.71 5.70
N ALA A 32 -10.01 -1.60 6.53
CA ALA A 32 -8.67 -2.18 6.37
C ALA A 32 -8.82 -3.70 6.26
N PRO A 33 -8.88 -4.27 5.05
CA PRO A 33 -9.06 -5.71 4.87
C PRO A 33 -7.81 -6.47 5.30
N ASP A 34 -8.01 -7.68 5.85
CA ASP A 34 -6.91 -8.61 6.07
C ASP A 34 -6.58 -9.34 4.76
N LEU A 35 -5.50 -8.91 4.12
CA LEU A 35 -5.06 -9.43 2.81
C LEU A 35 -4.78 -10.93 2.84
N PHE A 36 -4.21 -11.41 3.96
CA PHE A 36 -3.81 -12.82 4.08
C PHE A 36 -5.01 -13.70 4.36
N ASP A 37 -5.99 -13.22 5.11
CA ASP A 37 -7.25 -13.93 5.33
C ASP A 37 -8.10 -13.98 4.05
N LEU A 38 -8.12 -12.91 3.24
CA LEU A 38 -8.75 -12.90 1.90
C LEU A 38 -8.17 -13.99 0.99
N ALA A 39 -6.87 -14.27 1.11
CA ALA A 39 -6.16 -15.27 0.32
C ALA A 39 -6.04 -16.65 1.01
N LYS A 40 -6.73 -16.85 2.15
CA LYS A 40 -6.66 -18.05 2.98
C LYS A 40 -6.89 -19.34 2.19
N GLY A 41 -6.11 -20.36 2.53
CA GLY A 41 -6.18 -21.68 1.86
C GLY A 41 -5.42 -21.78 0.56
N ARG A 42 -4.75 -20.70 0.13
CA ARG A 42 -3.90 -20.66 -1.05
C ARG A 42 -2.44 -20.37 -0.67
N GLU A 43 -1.52 -20.68 -1.57
CA GLU A 43 -0.13 -20.27 -1.40
C GLU A 43 -0.01 -18.76 -1.56
N LEU A 44 0.59 -18.07 -0.57
CA LEU A 44 0.70 -16.62 -0.59
C LEU A 44 1.88 -16.19 -1.45
N ASP A 45 1.59 -15.70 -2.64
CA ASP A 45 2.46 -14.93 -3.52
C ASP A 45 1.74 -13.65 -3.97
N TYR A 46 2.42 -12.77 -4.66
CA TYR A 46 1.83 -11.50 -5.09
C TYR A 46 0.60 -11.71 -6.00
N PRO A 47 0.63 -12.57 -7.04
CA PRO A 47 -0.55 -12.81 -7.86
C PRO A 47 -1.76 -13.31 -7.07
N THR A 48 -1.55 -14.20 -6.11
CA THR A 48 -2.64 -14.74 -5.26
C THR A 48 -3.24 -13.68 -4.36
N VAL A 49 -2.39 -12.87 -3.69
CA VAL A 49 -2.84 -11.77 -2.83
C VAL A 49 -3.54 -10.70 -3.67
N TYR A 50 -2.99 -10.35 -4.82
CA TYR A 50 -3.59 -9.40 -5.75
C TYR A 50 -4.97 -9.88 -6.23
N GLN A 51 -5.10 -11.14 -6.64
CA GLN A 51 -6.38 -11.69 -7.08
C GLN A 51 -7.46 -11.64 -5.97
N ALA A 52 -7.07 -11.94 -4.72
CA ALA A 52 -7.98 -11.86 -3.59
C ALA A 52 -8.41 -10.41 -3.31
N PHE A 53 -7.47 -9.47 -3.35
CA PHE A 53 -7.73 -8.03 -3.22
C PHE A 53 -8.61 -7.51 -4.35
N SER A 54 -8.32 -7.88 -5.61
CA SER A 54 -9.13 -7.50 -6.77
C SER A 54 -10.59 -7.95 -6.63
N LYS A 55 -10.84 -9.18 -6.21
CA LYS A 55 -12.19 -9.68 -5.94
C LYS A 55 -12.92 -8.87 -4.87
N LEU A 56 -12.22 -8.47 -3.81
CA LEU A 56 -12.80 -7.58 -2.81
C LEU A 56 -13.20 -6.24 -3.44
N CYS A 57 -12.32 -5.62 -4.21
CA CYS A 57 -12.59 -4.36 -4.89
C CYS A 57 -13.76 -4.46 -5.88
N GLU A 58 -13.85 -5.54 -6.64
CA GLU A 58 -14.93 -5.80 -7.60
C GLU A 58 -16.30 -5.97 -6.93
N SER A 59 -16.34 -6.42 -5.66
CA SER A 59 -17.60 -6.58 -4.90
C SER A 59 -18.30 -5.25 -4.60
N TYR A 60 -17.59 -4.14 -4.65
CA TYR A 60 -18.15 -2.80 -4.48
C TYR A 60 -18.67 -2.26 -5.81
N LYS A 61 -19.90 -1.72 -5.81
CA LYS A 61 -20.50 -1.10 -7.01
C LYS A 61 -19.93 0.28 -7.28
N ASP A 62 -19.66 1.04 -6.22
CA ASP A 62 -19.15 2.40 -6.27
C ASP A 62 -17.66 2.46 -6.63
N LYS A 63 -17.23 3.66 -7.02
CA LYS A 63 -15.81 3.97 -7.15
C LYS A 63 -15.11 3.90 -5.81
N LEU A 64 -13.82 3.57 -5.83
CA LEU A 64 -12.98 3.32 -4.68
C LEU A 64 -11.94 4.43 -4.48
N ASN A 65 -11.73 4.79 -3.23
CA ASN A 65 -10.53 5.48 -2.79
C ASN A 65 -9.58 4.42 -2.19
N LEU A 66 -8.45 4.20 -2.83
CA LEU A 66 -7.47 3.22 -2.39
C LEU A 66 -6.28 3.94 -1.74
N CYS A 67 -5.95 3.57 -0.51
CA CYS A 67 -4.79 4.07 0.22
C CYS A 67 -3.91 2.88 0.62
N GLY A 68 -2.74 2.77 0.03
CA GLY A 68 -1.85 1.64 0.26
C GLY A 68 -0.44 2.03 0.67
N LEU A 69 0.09 1.32 1.67
CA LEU A 69 1.47 1.43 2.11
C LEU A 69 2.30 0.30 1.50
N SER A 70 3.42 0.62 0.83
CA SER A 70 4.40 -0.35 0.32
C SER A 70 3.74 -1.45 -0.55
N LEU A 71 3.69 -2.71 -0.11
CA LEU A 71 2.93 -3.78 -0.77
C LEU A 71 1.48 -3.37 -1.03
N GLY A 72 0.82 -2.74 -0.05
CA GLY A 72 -0.55 -2.23 -0.21
C GLY A 72 -0.66 -1.20 -1.31
N GLY A 73 0.36 -0.34 -1.46
CA GLY A 73 0.46 0.62 -2.55
C GLY A 73 0.63 -0.05 -3.91
N LEU A 74 1.44 -1.11 -4.01
CA LEU A 74 1.59 -1.91 -5.22
C LEU A 74 0.27 -2.59 -5.64
N LEU A 75 -0.48 -3.13 -4.67
CA LEU A 75 -1.79 -3.74 -4.93
C LEU A 75 -2.81 -2.68 -5.41
N ALA A 76 -2.86 -1.52 -4.75
CA ALA A 76 -3.73 -0.42 -5.12
C ALA A 76 -3.41 0.11 -6.52
N LEU A 77 -2.14 0.33 -6.82
CA LEU A 77 -1.66 0.80 -8.12
C LEU A 77 -1.98 -0.20 -9.23
N ASN A 78 -1.68 -1.49 -9.02
CA ASN A 78 -1.98 -2.54 -9.99
C ASN A 78 -3.49 -2.61 -10.29
N TYR A 79 -4.33 -2.49 -9.25
CA TYR A 79 -5.77 -2.46 -9.44
C TYR A 79 -6.22 -1.21 -10.19
N ALA A 80 -5.67 -0.04 -9.89
CA ALA A 80 -5.97 1.20 -10.59
C ALA A 80 -5.61 1.13 -12.08
N ILE A 81 -4.48 0.53 -12.42
CA ILE A 81 -4.05 0.30 -13.82
C ILE A 81 -5.03 -0.60 -14.57
N GLN A 82 -5.46 -1.70 -13.94
CA GLN A 82 -6.36 -2.67 -14.61
C GLN A 82 -7.81 -2.19 -14.67
N TYR A 83 -8.26 -1.41 -13.69
CA TYR A 83 -9.65 -0.96 -13.54
C TYR A 83 -9.75 0.56 -13.31
N PRO A 84 -9.22 1.42 -14.19
CA PRO A 84 -9.12 2.86 -13.94
C PRO A 84 -10.50 3.51 -13.71
N LYS A 85 -11.56 3.02 -14.35
CA LYS A 85 -12.93 3.53 -14.18
C LYS A 85 -13.52 3.26 -12.79
N LYS A 86 -12.95 2.30 -12.04
CA LYS A 86 -13.35 1.96 -10.66
C LYS A 86 -12.69 2.84 -9.61
N ILE A 87 -11.68 3.60 -9.98
CA ILE A 87 -10.91 4.41 -9.04
C ILE A 87 -11.47 5.84 -9.01
N ASN A 88 -11.69 6.35 -7.80
CA ASN A 88 -11.98 7.75 -7.54
C ASN A 88 -10.69 8.50 -7.19
N SER A 89 -9.87 7.92 -6.30
CA SER A 89 -8.57 8.46 -5.95
C SER A 89 -7.59 7.38 -5.49
N LEU A 90 -6.30 7.66 -5.58
CA LEU A 90 -5.21 6.76 -5.21
C LEU A 90 -4.25 7.43 -4.24
N VAL A 91 -3.92 6.77 -3.13
CA VAL A 91 -2.90 7.21 -2.19
C VAL A 91 -1.83 6.14 -2.09
N LEU A 92 -0.59 6.51 -2.42
CA LEU A 92 0.57 5.63 -2.44
C LEU A 92 1.58 6.09 -1.36
N ILE A 93 1.80 5.27 -0.34
CA ILE A 93 2.67 5.58 0.79
C ILE A 93 3.92 4.69 0.73
N GLY A 94 5.11 5.27 0.60
CA GLY A 94 6.36 4.52 0.55
C GLY A 94 6.34 3.38 -0.48
N THR A 95 5.64 3.58 -1.59
CA THR A 95 5.43 2.57 -2.63
C THR A 95 6.59 2.61 -3.61
N PRO A 96 7.31 1.51 -3.85
CA PRO A 96 8.36 1.47 -4.85
C PRO A 96 7.76 1.33 -6.26
N PHE A 97 8.33 1.98 -7.25
CA PHE A 97 8.00 1.73 -8.66
C PHE A 97 8.52 0.40 -9.16
N GLU A 98 9.78 0.25 -8.88
CA GLU A 98 10.56 -0.92 -9.19
C GLU A 98 11.20 -1.40 -7.90
N ILE A 99 11.14 -2.69 -7.68
CA ILE A 99 11.77 -3.26 -6.50
C ILE A 99 13.22 -3.62 -6.85
N PRO A 100 14.23 -2.93 -6.27
CA PRO A 100 15.62 -3.22 -6.59
C PRO A 100 15.95 -4.68 -6.28
N LYS A 101 16.25 -5.46 -7.32
CA LYS A 101 16.51 -6.92 -7.21
C LYS A 101 17.60 -7.26 -6.19
N GLY A 102 18.61 -6.41 -6.08
CA GLY A 102 19.69 -6.57 -5.09
C GLY A 102 19.19 -6.39 -3.65
N LEU A 103 18.38 -5.38 -3.40
CA LEU A 103 17.82 -5.10 -2.08
C LEU A 103 16.89 -6.23 -1.61
N LEU A 104 15.98 -6.69 -2.47
CA LEU A 104 15.09 -7.80 -2.15
C LEU A 104 15.83 -9.12 -1.91
N LYS A 105 16.87 -9.40 -2.69
CA LYS A 105 17.70 -10.59 -2.44
C LYS A 105 18.38 -10.52 -1.09
N PHE A 106 18.92 -9.37 -0.72
CA PHE A 106 19.54 -9.15 0.59
C PHE A 106 18.51 -9.26 1.72
N GLN A 107 17.36 -8.59 1.60
CA GLN A 107 16.26 -8.67 2.58
C GLN A 107 15.77 -10.12 2.76
N ASN A 108 15.62 -10.88 1.68
CA ASN A 108 15.20 -12.28 1.75
C ASN A 108 16.23 -13.15 2.52
N VAL A 109 17.52 -12.86 2.39
CA VAL A 109 18.57 -13.54 3.20
C VAL A 109 18.39 -13.18 4.68
N VAL A 110 18.18 -11.91 5.02
CA VAL A 110 17.90 -11.48 6.41
C VAL A 110 16.67 -12.20 6.96
N PHE A 111 15.57 -12.25 6.20
CA PHE A 111 14.33 -12.91 6.62
C PHE A 111 14.51 -14.41 6.91
N ILE A 112 15.43 -15.09 6.22
CA ILE A 112 15.75 -16.50 6.50
C ILE A 112 16.29 -16.70 7.93
N PHE A 113 16.97 -15.72 8.49
CA PHE A 113 17.55 -15.80 9.83
C PHE A 113 16.62 -15.27 10.94
N MET A 114 15.53 -14.56 10.58
CA MET A 114 14.57 -14.03 11.57
C MET A 114 13.77 -15.15 12.26
N PRO A 115 13.47 -15.02 13.56
CA PRO A 115 12.64 -15.99 14.30
C PRO A 115 11.23 -16.11 13.71
N LYS A 116 10.66 -17.33 13.72
CA LYS A 116 9.29 -17.58 13.23
C LYS A 116 8.23 -16.75 13.93
N ALA A 117 8.40 -16.47 15.22
CA ALA A 117 7.47 -15.69 16.03
C ALA A 117 7.22 -14.28 15.46
N VAL A 118 8.25 -13.67 14.85
CA VAL A 118 8.08 -12.34 14.21
C VAL A 118 7.03 -12.38 13.12
N PHE A 119 7.06 -13.40 12.25
CA PHE A 119 6.11 -13.56 11.15
C PHE A 119 4.70 -13.93 11.64
N GLN A 120 4.59 -14.70 12.73
CA GLN A 120 3.30 -15.04 13.33
C GLN A 120 2.56 -13.80 13.83
N ASN A 121 3.29 -12.82 14.41
CA ASN A 121 2.71 -11.54 14.83
C ASN A 121 2.18 -10.71 13.64
N MET A 122 2.69 -10.95 12.44
CA MET A 122 2.23 -10.34 11.20
C MET A 122 1.05 -11.09 10.56
N GLY A 123 0.58 -12.19 11.15
CA GLY A 123 -0.50 -13.02 10.61
C GLY A 123 -0.10 -13.88 9.40
N ILE A 124 1.20 -14.09 9.16
CA ILE A 124 1.72 -14.83 8.00
C ILE A 124 2.77 -15.85 8.43
N SER A 125 2.87 -16.99 7.72
CA SER A 125 3.97 -17.92 7.94
C SER A 125 5.28 -17.36 7.36
N LYS A 126 6.42 -17.70 7.98
CA LYS A 126 7.75 -17.33 7.44
C LYS A 126 7.95 -17.79 5.98
N LYS A 127 7.47 -18.99 5.65
CA LYS A 127 7.53 -19.55 4.28
C LYS A 127 6.75 -18.69 3.29
N ASP A 128 5.54 -18.30 3.65
CA ASP A 128 4.67 -17.49 2.80
C ASP A 128 5.17 -16.06 2.69
N PHE A 129 5.69 -15.48 3.78
CA PHE A 129 6.31 -14.16 3.75
C PHE A 129 7.47 -14.09 2.75
N ILE A 130 8.40 -15.07 2.81
CA ILE A 130 9.53 -15.13 1.88
C ILE A 130 9.06 -15.38 0.44
N ARG A 131 8.03 -16.22 0.24
CA ARG A 131 7.45 -16.47 -1.09
C ARG A 131 6.83 -15.20 -1.66
N LEU A 132 6.01 -14.51 -0.87
CA LEU A 132 5.37 -13.24 -1.24
C LEU A 132 6.43 -12.19 -1.60
N SER A 133 7.43 -11.99 -0.74
CA SER A 133 8.54 -11.08 -1.03
C SER A 133 9.27 -11.42 -2.33
N LYS A 134 9.57 -12.69 -2.58
CA LYS A 134 10.24 -13.13 -3.82
C LYS A 134 9.39 -12.92 -5.07
N SER A 135 8.08 -13.11 -4.98
CA SER A 135 7.18 -12.98 -6.13
C SER A 135 6.98 -11.51 -6.57
N MET A 136 7.47 -10.55 -5.79
CA MET A 136 7.39 -9.13 -6.10
C MET A 136 8.60 -8.61 -6.91
N VAL A 137 9.67 -9.42 -7.06
CA VAL A 137 10.99 -8.98 -7.60
C VAL A 137 10.92 -8.38 -9.00
N ASP A 138 9.99 -8.84 -9.83
CA ASP A 138 9.87 -8.42 -11.24
C ASP A 138 8.72 -7.42 -11.47
N LEU A 139 8.11 -6.91 -10.39
CA LEU A 139 7.07 -5.90 -10.51
C LEU A 139 7.69 -4.56 -10.93
N ASN A 140 7.14 -4.01 -12.00
CA ASN A 140 7.44 -2.65 -12.47
C ASN A 140 6.14 -2.03 -13.00
N PHE A 141 5.76 -0.88 -12.46
CA PHE A 141 4.53 -0.18 -12.81
C PHE A 141 4.78 1.22 -13.40
N MET A 142 6.04 1.61 -13.67
CA MET A 142 6.39 2.95 -14.11
C MET A 142 5.59 3.37 -15.34
N ASP A 143 5.74 2.62 -16.44
CA ASP A 143 5.12 2.99 -17.72
C ASP A 143 3.59 3.01 -17.65
N SER A 144 3.02 2.10 -16.84
CA SER A 144 1.56 2.00 -16.70
C SER A 144 0.98 3.08 -15.78
N ALA A 145 1.75 3.59 -14.82
CA ALA A 145 1.32 4.66 -13.92
C ALA A 145 1.11 5.99 -14.65
N THR A 146 1.86 6.25 -15.72
CA THR A 146 1.72 7.47 -16.54
C THR A 146 0.35 7.60 -17.23
N ALA A 147 -0.35 6.49 -17.42
CA ALA A 147 -1.67 6.47 -18.05
C ALA A 147 -2.84 6.65 -17.07
N LEU A 148 -2.56 6.86 -15.78
CA LEU A 148 -3.61 7.04 -14.76
C LEU A 148 -4.04 8.49 -14.66
N ASP A 149 -5.33 8.74 -14.95
CA ASP A 149 -5.94 10.07 -14.85
C ASP A 149 -6.57 10.36 -13.48
N CYS A 150 -6.68 9.36 -12.60
CA CYS A 150 -7.29 9.56 -11.30
C CYS A 150 -6.42 10.46 -10.41
N PRO A 151 -7.04 11.31 -9.57
CA PRO A 151 -6.29 12.07 -8.58
C PRO A 151 -5.46 11.16 -7.71
N ALA A 152 -4.18 11.47 -7.55
CA ALA A 152 -3.25 10.68 -6.75
C ALA A 152 -2.56 11.52 -5.66
N LEU A 153 -2.30 10.89 -4.53
CA LEU A 153 -1.52 11.44 -3.44
C LEU A 153 -0.33 10.50 -3.19
N ILE A 154 0.85 11.02 -3.40
CA ILE A 154 2.09 10.28 -3.16
C ILE A 154 2.65 10.73 -1.82
N LEU A 155 2.84 9.79 -0.90
CA LEU A 155 3.34 10.04 0.44
C LEU A 155 4.65 9.30 0.68
N CYS A 156 5.61 9.99 1.28
CA CYS A 156 6.86 9.37 1.73
C CYS A 156 7.28 9.96 3.07
N GLY A 157 7.71 9.13 4.00
CA GLY A 157 8.32 9.64 5.24
C GLY A 157 9.68 10.29 4.96
N ALA A 158 9.99 11.39 5.61
CA ALA A 158 11.25 12.12 5.42
C ALA A 158 12.50 11.26 5.70
N LYS A 159 12.36 10.23 6.56
CA LYS A 159 13.41 9.28 6.92
C LYS A 159 13.44 8.03 6.04
N ASP A 160 12.44 7.82 5.16
CA ASP A 160 12.38 6.68 4.21
C ASP A 160 13.21 6.95 2.97
N LYS A 161 14.53 6.91 3.14
CA LYS A 161 15.49 7.16 2.05
C LYS A 161 15.38 6.15 0.90
N ALA A 162 14.90 4.95 1.19
CA ALA A 162 14.81 3.89 0.20
C ALA A 162 13.71 4.16 -0.85
N ASN A 163 12.61 4.80 -0.44
CA ASN A 163 11.46 5.04 -1.31
C ASN A 163 11.29 6.51 -1.73
N MET A 164 12.13 7.42 -1.22
CA MET A 164 12.05 8.85 -1.55
C MET A 164 12.19 9.12 -3.04
N GLU A 165 13.12 8.46 -3.70
CA GLU A 165 13.32 8.62 -5.14
C GLU A 165 12.10 8.08 -5.92
N SER A 166 11.59 6.91 -5.55
CA SER A 166 10.36 6.36 -6.13
C SER A 166 9.18 7.31 -5.97
N ALA A 167 9.01 7.92 -4.80
CA ALA A 167 7.93 8.87 -4.55
C ALA A 167 8.00 10.09 -5.48
N LYS A 168 9.18 10.64 -5.70
CA LYS A 168 9.40 11.76 -6.65
C LYS A 168 9.08 11.35 -8.08
N GLN A 169 9.60 10.20 -8.52
CA GLN A 169 9.37 9.67 -9.86
C GLN A 169 7.88 9.38 -10.11
N PHE A 170 7.12 8.85 -9.12
CA PHE A 170 5.66 8.72 -9.23
C PHE A 170 4.98 10.06 -9.42
N HIS A 171 5.38 11.06 -8.66
CA HIS A 171 4.82 12.39 -8.78
C HIS A 171 5.10 13.02 -10.16
N GLU A 172 6.30 12.83 -10.67
CA GLU A 172 6.67 13.30 -12.01
C GLU A 172 5.91 12.57 -13.12
N ALA A 173 5.66 11.26 -12.94
CA ALA A 173 4.99 10.42 -13.91
C ALA A 173 3.47 10.57 -13.94
N MET A 174 2.85 10.93 -12.83
CA MET A 174 1.39 11.03 -12.69
C MET A 174 0.95 12.49 -12.68
N GLU A 175 0.39 12.96 -13.78
CA GLU A 175 0.03 14.38 -13.99
C GLU A 175 -0.91 14.93 -12.90
N ASN A 176 -1.90 14.14 -12.46
CA ASN A 176 -2.89 14.51 -11.44
C ASN A 176 -2.47 14.11 -10.02
N SER A 177 -1.17 14.19 -9.70
CA SER A 177 -0.67 13.81 -8.39
C SER A 177 -0.20 15.00 -7.56
N LYS A 178 -0.19 14.78 -6.23
CA LYS A 178 0.47 15.64 -5.23
C LYS A 178 1.48 14.81 -4.47
N LEU A 179 2.68 15.37 -4.22
CA LEU A 179 3.70 14.76 -3.36
C LEU A 179 3.67 15.42 -1.98
N VAL A 180 3.61 14.61 -0.94
CA VAL A 180 3.72 15.05 0.46
C VAL A 180 4.82 14.26 1.17
N ILE A 181 5.79 14.97 1.72
CA ILE A 181 6.81 14.39 2.58
C ILE A 181 6.36 14.55 4.02
N VAL A 182 6.23 13.44 4.73
CA VAL A 182 5.76 13.42 6.12
C VAL A 182 6.97 13.48 7.03
N GLU A 183 7.11 14.62 7.74
CA GLU A 183 8.20 14.83 8.68
C GLU A 183 8.16 13.83 9.83
N ASP A 184 9.31 13.56 10.43
CA ASP A 184 9.51 12.63 11.52
C ASP A 184 9.08 11.17 11.28
N SER A 185 8.77 10.81 10.04
CA SER A 185 8.33 9.47 9.65
C SER A 185 9.39 8.73 8.83
N GLY A 186 9.51 7.43 9.08
CA GLY A 186 10.19 6.46 8.23
C GLY A 186 9.22 5.84 7.21
N HIS A 187 9.44 4.55 6.94
CA HIS A 187 8.63 3.80 5.98
C HIS A 187 7.17 3.59 6.41
N GLU A 188 6.95 3.36 7.70
CA GLU A 188 5.63 3.07 8.27
C GLU A 188 4.92 4.35 8.73
N VAL A 189 4.63 5.27 7.80
CA VAL A 189 4.00 6.56 8.09
C VAL A 189 2.72 6.43 8.93
N ASN A 190 1.95 5.35 8.72
CA ASN A 190 0.73 5.06 9.48
C ASN A 190 0.98 4.79 10.97
N LYS A 191 2.20 4.42 11.35
CA LYS A 191 2.62 4.21 12.75
C LYS A 191 3.44 5.38 13.28
N ASP A 192 4.34 5.90 12.46
CA ASP A 192 5.32 6.93 12.88
C ASP A 192 4.65 8.28 13.10
N ASN A 193 3.71 8.68 12.24
CA ASN A 193 3.00 9.95 12.35
C ASN A 193 1.53 9.82 11.91
N PRO A 194 0.69 9.07 12.67
CA PRO A 194 -0.70 8.83 12.34
C PRO A 194 -1.54 10.10 12.23
N ASN A 195 -1.29 11.09 13.08
CA ASN A 195 -2.06 12.34 13.08
C ASN A 195 -1.87 13.12 11.80
N GLU A 196 -0.64 13.24 11.32
CA GLU A 196 -0.36 13.92 10.06
C GLU A 196 -0.93 13.13 8.87
N LEU A 197 -0.82 11.80 8.88
CA LEU A 197 -1.43 10.98 7.84
C LEU A 197 -2.95 11.18 7.78
N VAL A 198 -3.65 11.18 8.92
CA VAL A 198 -5.09 11.44 9.00
C VAL A 198 -5.44 12.82 8.44
N ARG A 199 -4.68 13.87 8.83
CA ARG A 199 -4.88 15.23 8.33
C ARG A 199 -4.76 15.28 6.80
N VAL A 200 -3.71 14.72 6.27
CA VAL A 200 -3.44 14.72 4.83
C VAL A 200 -4.50 13.90 4.05
N LEU A 201 -4.94 12.77 4.59
CA LEU A 201 -6.01 11.96 3.98
C LEU A 201 -7.36 12.69 4.01
N GLN A 202 -7.68 13.36 5.13
CA GLN A 202 -8.89 14.17 5.25
C GLN A 202 -8.90 15.28 4.20
N ASP A 203 -7.83 16.08 4.13
CA ASP A 203 -7.71 17.17 3.17
C ASP A 203 -7.82 16.66 1.72
N PHE A 204 -7.20 15.51 1.44
CA PHE A 204 -7.24 14.91 0.11
C PHE A 204 -8.60 14.35 -0.29
N TRP A 205 -9.37 13.81 0.65
CA TRP A 205 -10.68 13.20 0.39
C TRP A 205 -11.88 14.15 0.60
N ALA A 206 -11.72 15.25 1.32
CA ALA A 206 -12.79 16.23 1.55
C ALA A 206 -13.30 16.89 0.25
N ASP A 207 -12.41 17.05 -0.72
CA ASP A 207 -12.72 17.69 -2.01
C ASP A 207 -13.28 16.71 -3.07
N ARG A 208 -13.70 15.49 -2.68
CA ARG A 208 -13.99 14.40 -3.64
C ARG A 208 -15.21 13.56 -3.31
#